data_850fb9deec950d9ee566d441433142fa
#
_entry.id   850fb9deec950d9ee566d441433142fa
#
_cell.length_a   1.000
_cell.length_b   1.000
_cell.length_c   1.000
_cell.angle_alpha   90.00
_cell.angle_beta   90.00
_cell.angle_gamma   90.00
#
_symmetry.space_group_name_H-M   'P 1'
#
loop_
_entity.id
_entity.type
_entity.pdbx_description
1 polymer ?
#
loop_
_entity_poly.entity_id
_entity_poly.type
_entity_poly.pdbx_seq_one_letter_code
_entity_poly.pdbx_strand_id
1 'polypeptide(L)'
;MVGPSGAGKDTLLGLAKAAIAGDRNVVFPRRVVTREASQAEDNEQLSPEAFRQAVARGEFAMHWEAHGHHYGLSRAIEDDVCEGRTVVVSVSRTVIAALRRAYADVVVIAITAPPEVLAERIASRARGSDGRIEQRLGRAVDEATARPDVTILNVGNAEVHAERMVRIIKDA
;
A
#
# COMPACT_ATOMS: atom_id res chain seq x y z
N MET A 1 2.92 -1.83 -4.00
CA MET A 1 3.64 -2.26 -2.78
C MET A 1 2.70 -3.03 -1.87
N VAL A 2 3.14 -4.15 -1.30
CA VAL A 2 2.36 -5.01 -0.40
C VAL A 2 3.18 -5.39 0.84
N GLY A 3 2.55 -5.99 1.85
CA GLY A 3 3.26 -6.50 3.04
C GLY A 3 2.37 -6.51 4.28
N PRO A 4 2.76 -7.24 5.34
CA PRO A 4 1.99 -7.35 6.57
C PRO A 4 1.88 -6.01 7.32
N SER A 5 0.97 -5.98 8.28
CA SER A 5 0.88 -4.88 9.23
C SER A 5 2.18 -4.79 10.04
N GLY A 6 2.67 -3.60 10.33
CA GLY A 6 3.96 -3.43 11.04
C GLY A 6 5.21 -3.52 10.16
N ALA A 7 5.11 -3.93 8.89
CA ALA A 7 6.26 -4.01 7.98
C ALA A 7 6.92 -2.67 7.64
N GLY A 8 6.27 -1.53 7.96
CA GLY A 8 6.81 -0.19 7.71
C GLY A 8 6.55 0.33 6.29
N LYS A 9 5.53 -0.19 5.60
CA LYS A 9 5.17 0.24 4.24
C LYS A 9 4.97 1.75 4.11
N ASP A 10 4.18 2.34 5.00
CA ASP A 10 3.85 3.77 4.91
C ASP A 10 5.08 4.65 5.21
N THR A 11 5.97 4.19 6.09
CA THR A 11 7.25 4.86 6.35
C THR A 11 8.14 4.86 5.11
N LEU A 12 8.36 3.69 4.49
CA LEU A 12 9.18 3.59 3.27
C LEU A 12 8.56 4.36 2.11
N LEU A 13 7.23 4.32 1.98
CA LEU A 13 6.52 5.08 0.95
C LEU A 13 6.69 6.58 1.15
N GLY A 14 6.58 7.08 2.38
CA GLY A 14 6.79 8.49 2.71
C GLY A 14 8.21 8.95 2.42
N LEU A 15 9.22 8.16 2.81
CA LEU A 15 10.62 8.46 2.52
C LEU A 15 10.92 8.45 1.02
N ALA A 16 10.39 7.47 0.27
CA ALA A 16 10.56 7.42 -1.17
C ALA A 16 9.87 8.61 -1.86
N LYS A 17 8.62 8.94 -1.45
CA LYS A 17 7.90 10.12 -1.95
C LYS A 17 8.70 11.41 -1.74
N ALA A 18 9.30 11.57 -0.55
CA ALA A 18 10.13 12.73 -0.26
C ALA A 18 11.41 12.78 -1.13
N ALA A 19 12.07 11.64 -1.31
CA ALA A 19 13.31 11.54 -2.08
C ALA A 19 13.14 11.86 -3.57
N ILE A 20 11.94 11.63 -4.14
CA ILE A 20 11.65 11.84 -5.57
C ILE A 20 10.50 12.85 -5.80
N ALA A 21 10.26 13.75 -4.85
CA ALA A 21 9.18 14.74 -4.91
C ALA A 21 9.24 15.67 -6.14
N GLY A 22 10.41 15.83 -6.77
CA GLY A 22 10.61 16.63 -8.00
C GLY A 22 10.39 15.86 -9.30
N ASP A 23 10.22 14.55 -9.24
CA ASP A 23 10.05 13.72 -10.43
C ASP A 23 8.57 13.68 -10.86
N ARG A 24 8.26 14.30 -11.98
CA ARG A 24 6.90 14.39 -12.53
C ARG A 24 6.43 13.08 -13.17
N ASN A 25 7.35 12.14 -13.42
CA ASN A 25 7.02 10.84 -14.00
C ASN A 25 6.57 9.81 -12.95
N VAL A 26 6.65 10.15 -11.66
CA VAL A 26 6.26 9.27 -10.56
C VAL A 26 5.12 9.89 -9.76
N VAL A 27 4.03 9.15 -9.61
CA VAL A 27 2.83 9.60 -8.91
C VAL A 27 2.56 8.71 -7.69
N PHE A 28 2.25 9.34 -6.57
CA PHE A 28 1.84 8.66 -5.33
C PHE A 28 0.39 9.03 -5.01
N PRO A 29 -0.58 8.33 -5.58
CA PRO A 29 -1.99 8.64 -5.37
C PRO A 29 -2.41 8.34 -3.92
N ARG A 30 -3.32 9.17 -3.41
CA ARG A 30 -3.98 8.93 -2.12
C ARG A 30 -4.97 7.77 -2.26
N ARG A 31 -4.99 6.90 -1.26
CA ARG A 31 -6.04 5.89 -1.15
C ARG A 31 -7.28 6.51 -0.53
N VAL A 32 -8.43 6.09 -0.98
CA VAL A 32 -9.70 6.34 -0.30
C VAL A 32 -9.93 5.23 0.73
N VAL A 33 -10.28 5.60 1.97
CA VAL A 33 -10.48 4.64 3.07
C VAL A 33 -11.75 4.95 3.87
N THR A 34 -12.40 3.92 4.43
CA THR A 34 -13.60 4.10 5.28
C THR A 34 -13.31 4.05 6.77
N ARG A 35 -12.04 3.98 7.17
CA ARG A 35 -11.62 4.10 8.57
C ARG A 35 -11.22 5.52 8.89
N GLU A 36 -11.17 5.85 10.18
CA GLU A 36 -10.61 7.13 10.60
C GLU A 36 -9.18 7.31 10.07
N ALA A 37 -8.92 8.49 9.51
CA ALA A 37 -7.61 8.84 8.99
C ALA A 37 -6.60 8.89 10.15
N SER A 38 -5.48 8.21 9.98
CA SER A 38 -4.34 8.37 10.89
C SER A 38 -3.52 9.56 10.42
N GLN A 39 -3.05 10.40 11.34
CA GLN A 39 -2.16 11.53 11.02
C GLN A 39 -0.88 11.12 10.27
N ALA A 40 -0.50 9.84 10.36
CA ALA A 40 0.69 9.32 9.70
C ALA A 40 0.45 8.80 8.28
N GLU A 41 -0.79 8.82 7.78
CA GLU A 41 -1.14 8.30 6.46
C GLU A 41 -1.89 9.35 5.64
N ASP A 42 -1.39 9.62 4.44
CA ASP A 42 -2.02 10.53 3.47
C ASP A 42 -3.13 9.78 2.71
N ASN A 43 -4.29 9.59 3.38
CA ASN A 43 -5.46 8.96 2.80
C ASN A 43 -6.62 9.95 2.70
N GLU A 44 -7.49 9.75 1.73
CA GLU A 44 -8.79 10.39 1.65
C GLU A 44 -9.81 9.55 2.42
N GLN A 45 -10.63 10.20 3.26
CA GLN A 45 -11.62 9.50 4.07
C GLN A 45 -13.02 9.67 3.48
N LEU A 46 -13.74 8.56 3.34
CA LEU A 46 -15.18 8.54 3.03
C LEU A 46 -15.95 7.76 4.10
N SER A 47 -17.22 8.11 4.27
CA SER A 47 -18.12 7.24 5.02
C SER A 47 -18.33 5.92 4.25
N PRO A 48 -18.70 4.81 4.94
CA PRO A 48 -19.00 3.55 4.26
C PRO A 48 -20.11 3.68 3.20
N GLU A 49 -21.06 4.56 3.43
CA GLU A 49 -22.15 4.82 2.47
C GLU A 49 -21.63 5.58 1.25
N ALA A 50 -20.90 6.66 1.43
CA ALA A 50 -20.30 7.42 0.34
C ALA A 50 -19.34 6.55 -0.49
N PHE A 51 -18.59 5.65 0.15
CA PHE A 51 -17.72 4.70 -0.53
C PHE A 51 -18.54 3.74 -1.43
N ARG A 52 -19.64 3.16 -0.93
CA ARG A 52 -20.51 2.30 -1.75
C ARG A 52 -21.10 3.04 -2.95
N GLN A 53 -21.49 4.30 -2.77
CA GLN A 53 -21.97 5.13 -3.87
C GLN A 53 -20.85 5.39 -4.91
N ALA A 54 -19.63 5.68 -4.48
CA ALA A 54 -18.48 5.85 -5.37
C ALA A 54 -18.16 4.57 -6.15
N VAL A 55 -18.27 3.39 -5.51
CA VAL A 55 -18.15 2.08 -6.21
C VAL A 55 -19.23 1.94 -7.27
N ALA A 56 -20.49 2.24 -6.93
CA ALA A 56 -21.62 2.14 -7.87
C ALA A 56 -21.47 3.09 -9.08
N ARG A 57 -20.84 4.25 -8.89
CA ARG A 57 -20.54 5.20 -9.98
C ARG A 57 -19.26 4.85 -10.77
N GLY A 58 -18.54 3.79 -10.36
CA GLY A 58 -17.31 3.37 -11.03
C GLY A 58 -16.12 4.34 -10.84
N GLU A 59 -16.05 5.05 -9.72
CA GLU A 59 -15.01 6.06 -9.44
C GLU A 59 -13.65 5.44 -9.06
N PHE A 60 -13.62 4.12 -8.81
CA PHE A 60 -12.40 3.41 -8.46
C PHE A 60 -11.88 2.54 -9.60
N ALA A 61 -10.60 2.65 -9.89
CA ALA A 61 -9.87 1.70 -10.75
C ALA A 61 -9.73 0.34 -10.04
N MET A 62 -9.58 0.37 -8.70
CA MET A 62 -9.49 -0.83 -7.86
C MET A 62 -10.05 -0.53 -6.47
N HIS A 63 -10.79 -1.47 -5.89
CA HIS A 63 -11.22 -1.40 -4.49
C HIS A 63 -11.12 -2.77 -3.82
N TRP A 64 -10.99 -2.78 -2.49
CA TRP A 64 -10.92 -4.00 -1.69
C TRP A 64 -11.38 -3.76 -0.27
N GLU A 65 -11.64 -4.85 0.44
CA GLU A 65 -11.89 -4.85 1.87
C GLU A 65 -10.69 -5.45 2.63
N ALA A 66 -10.31 -4.84 3.74
CA ALA A 66 -9.33 -5.37 4.66
C ALA A 66 -9.61 -4.87 6.08
N HIS A 67 -9.55 -5.78 7.06
CA HIS A 67 -9.76 -5.46 8.48
C HIS A 67 -11.11 -4.76 8.79
N GLY A 68 -12.18 -5.13 8.06
CA GLY A 68 -13.51 -4.54 8.23
C GLY A 68 -13.65 -3.11 7.67
N HIS A 69 -12.69 -2.66 6.87
CA HIS A 69 -12.72 -1.36 6.21
C HIS A 69 -12.56 -1.52 4.69
N HIS A 70 -13.12 -0.58 3.96
CA HIS A 70 -12.98 -0.53 2.51
C HIS A 70 -11.87 0.44 2.10
N TYR A 71 -11.23 0.10 1.01
CA TYR A 71 -10.11 0.85 0.42
C TYR A 71 -10.33 0.97 -1.08
N GLY A 72 -10.01 2.12 -1.64
CA GLY A 72 -10.12 2.38 -3.08
C GLY A 72 -8.93 3.14 -3.62
N LEU A 73 -8.63 2.89 -4.89
CA LEU A 73 -7.77 3.71 -5.74
C LEU A 73 -8.65 4.43 -6.74
N SER A 74 -8.59 5.75 -6.78
CA SER A 74 -9.34 6.55 -7.74
C SER A 74 -9.03 6.13 -9.17
N ARG A 75 -10.02 6.17 -10.03
CA ARG A 75 -9.86 5.94 -11.47
C ARG A 75 -8.95 6.97 -12.15
N ALA A 76 -8.71 8.12 -11.54
CA ALA A 76 -7.74 9.11 -12.04
C ALA A 76 -6.32 8.56 -12.24
N ILE A 77 -5.96 7.42 -11.59
CA ILE A 77 -4.67 6.76 -11.86
C ILE A 77 -4.57 6.21 -13.29
N GLU A 78 -5.70 5.97 -13.98
CA GLU A 78 -5.71 5.50 -15.37
C GLU A 78 -5.12 6.56 -16.31
N ASP A 79 -5.39 7.84 -16.04
CA ASP A 79 -4.80 8.95 -16.80
C ASP A 79 -3.29 9.01 -16.59
N ASP A 80 -2.83 8.85 -15.34
CA ASP A 80 -1.39 8.79 -15.02
C ASP A 80 -0.68 7.67 -15.78
N VAL A 81 -1.27 6.47 -15.79
CA VAL A 81 -0.72 5.31 -16.51
C VAL A 81 -0.75 5.53 -18.03
N CYS A 82 -1.83 6.08 -18.57
CA CYS A 82 -1.93 6.39 -20.01
C CYS A 82 -0.90 7.43 -20.46
N GLU A 83 -0.50 8.34 -19.57
CA GLU A 83 0.55 9.32 -19.82
C GLU A 83 1.98 8.74 -19.62
N GLY A 84 2.10 7.46 -19.34
CA GLY A 84 3.38 6.77 -19.12
C GLY A 84 4.02 7.07 -17.77
N ARG A 85 3.26 7.54 -16.79
CA ARG A 85 3.77 7.79 -15.44
C ARG A 85 3.77 6.52 -14.60
N THR A 86 4.75 6.36 -13.74
CA THR A 86 4.84 5.28 -12.76
C THR A 86 3.96 5.59 -11.55
N VAL A 87 2.92 4.79 -11.34
CA VAL A 87 1.98 4.96 -10.21
C VAL A 87 2.39 4.07 -9.04
N VAL A 88 2.78 4.65 -7.92
CA VAL A 88 3.27 3.94 -6.73
C VAL A 88 2.22 3.93 -5.62
N VAL A 89 1.70 2.74 -5.27
CA VAL A 89 0.64 2.61 -4.26
C VAL A 89 0.90 1.46 -3.29
N SER A 90 0.37 1.59 -2.07
CA SER A 90 0.30 0.50 -1.08
C SER A 90 -1.09 -0.14 -1.15
N VAL A 91 -1.17 -1.43 -1.49
CA VAL A 91 -2.43 -2.16 -1.67
C VAL A 91 -2.45 -3.48 -0.88
N SER A 92 -3.63 -4.09 -0.79
CA SER A 92 -3.75 -5.46 -0.28
C SER A 92 -3.18 -6.46 -1.29
N ARG A 93 -2.60 -7.55 -0.79
CA ARG A 93 -2.16 -8.68 -1.63
C ARG A 93 -3.31 -9.26 -2.45
N THR A 94 -4.53 -9.20 -1.94
CA THR A 94 -5.74 -9.75 -2.58
C THR A 94 -6.06 -9.14 -3.94
N VAL A 95 -5.61 -7.91 -4.21
CA VAL A 95 -5.88 -7.22 -5.48
C VAL A 95 -4.77 -7.35 -6.52
N ILE A 96 -3.61 -7.95 -6.18
CA ILE A 96 -2.47 -8.04 -7.10
C ILE A 96 -2.82 -8.78 -8.39
N ALA A 97 -3.52 -9.91 -8.30
CA ALA A 97 -3.93 -10.65 -9.48
C ALA A 97 -4.87 -9.84 -10.39
N ALA A 98 -5.73 -9.00 -9.81
CA ALA A 98 -6.61 -8.11 -10.57
C ALA A 98 -5.81 -6.96 -11.22
N LEU A 99 -4.87 -6.36 -10.49
CA LEU A 99 -3.98 -5.31 -11.03
C LEU A 99 -3.15 -5.84 -12.21
N ARG A 100 -2.55 -7.03 -12.09
CA ARG A 100 -1.78 -7.66 -13.18
C ARG A 100 -2.62 -8.03 -14.40
N ARG A 101 -3.94 -8.16 -14.26
CA ARG A 101 -4.85 -8.33 -15.41
C ARG A 101 -5.27 -7.00 -16.04
N ALA A 102 -5.35 -5.96 -15.23
CA ALA A 102 -5.81 -4.63 -15.69
C ALA A 102 -4.69 -3.79 -16.32
N TYR A 103 -3.44 -3.99 -15.88
CA TYR A 103 -2.30 -3.20 -16.31
C TYR A 103 -1.18 -4.11 -16.83
N ALA A 104 -0.53 -3.72 -17.93
CA ALA A 104 0.51 -4.51 -18.58
C ALA A 104 1.78 -4.63 -17.71
N ASP A 105 2.20 -3.52 -17.11
CA ASP A 105 3.43 -3.43 -16.35
C ASP A 105 3.11 -3.21 -14.87
N VAL A 106 3.25 -4.26 -14.06
CA VAL A 106 2.98 -4.23 -12.62
C VAL A 106 4.15 -4.83 -11.86
N VAL A 107 4.94 -3.99 -11.21
CA VAL A 107 6.02 -4.41 -10.32
C VAL A 107 5.49 -4.51 -8.89
N VAL A 108 5.56 -5.69 -8.28
CA VAL A 108 5.10 -5.96 -6.91
C VAL A 108 6.28 -5.97 -5.95
N ILE A 109 6.40 -4.92 -5.15
CA ILE A 109 7.39 -4.82 -4.07
C ILE A 109 6.75 -5.31 -2.77
N ALA A 110 7.25 -6.40 -2.22
CA ALA A 110 6.86 -6.90 -0.90
C ALA A 110 7.77 -6.29 0.18
N ILE A 111 7.17 -5.64 1.17
CA ILE A 111 7.87 -5.18 2.36
C ILE A 111 7.58 -6.15 3.49
N THR A 112 8.62 -6.69 4.11
CA THR A 112 8.51 -7.65 5.22
C THR A 112 9.48 -7.32 6.36
N ALA A 113 9.30 -7.96 7.50
CA ALA A 113 10.22 -7.95 8.62
C ALA A 113 10.05 -9.25 9.41
N PRO A 114 11.02 -9.66 10.24
CA PRO A 114 10.87 -10.83 11.11
C PRO A 114 9.62 -10.74 12.00
N PRO A 115 8.98 -11.86 12.35
CA PRO A 115 7.73 -11.87 13.12
C PRO A 115 7.83 -11.11 14.46
N GLU A 116 8.94 -11.23 15.16
CA GLU A 116 9.23 -10.52 16.41
C GLU A 116 9.26 -8.99 16.21
N VAL A 117 9.86 -8.52 15.14
CA VAL A 117 9.91 -7.08 14.79
C VAL A 117 8.51 -6.58 14.41
N LEU A 118 7.73 -7.37 13.67
CA LEU A 118 6.35 -7.03 13.34
C LEU A 118 5.50 -6.91 14.60
N ALA A 119 5.60 -7.88 15.53
CA ALA A 119 4.87 -7.88 16.79
C ALA A 119 5.22 -6.67 17.65
N GLU A 120 6.50 -6.34 17.81
CA GLU A 120 6.96 -5.16 18.54
C GLU A 120 6.42 -3.86 17.94
N ARG A 121 6.51 -3.71 16.61
CA ARG A 121 6.01 -2.51 15.92
C ARG A 121 4.50 -2.36 15.97
N ILE A 122 3.74 -3.46 15.99
CA ILE A 122 2.29 -3.45 16.16
C ILE A 122 1.95 -3.05 17.59
N ALA A 123 2.63 -3.62 18.59
CA ALA A 123 2.42 -3.32 20.00
C ALA A 123 2.72 -1.84 20.33
N SER A 124 3.82 -1.29 19.80
CA SER A 124 4.21 0.11 20.02
C SER A 124 3.25 1.13 19.40
N ARG A 125 2.52 0.73 18.37
CA ARG A 125 1.52 1.60 17.72
C ARG A 125 0.23 1.74 18.49
N ALA A 126 -0.11 0.82 19.42
CA ALA A 126 -1.26 0.79 20.33
C ALA A 126 -2.43 1.71 19.96
N ARG A 127 -2.96 1.57 18.72
CA ARG A 127 -4.09 2.37 18.26
C ARG A 127 -5.37 1.65 18.64
N GLY A 128 -6.33 2.36 19.21
CA GLY A 128 -7.62 1.81 19.64
C GLY A 128 -8.45 1.11 18.52
N SER A 129 -8.05 1.27 17.25
CA SER A 129 -8.64 0.60 16.08
C SER A 129 -7.91 -0.69 15.67
N ASP A 130 -6.80 -1.02 16.33
CA ASP A 130 -6.05 -2.23 16.03
C ASP A 130 -6.73 -3.45 16.65
N GLY A 131 -7.63 -4.08 15.91
CA GLY A 131 -8.20 -5.37 16.27
C GLY A 131 -7.11 -6.37 16.63
N ARG A 132 -7.48 -7.39 17.42
CA ARG A 132 -6.60 -8.35 18.09
C ARG A 132 -5.32 -8.65 17.32
N ILE A 133 -4.17 -8.38 17.94
CA ILE A 133 -2.81 -8.59 17.42
C ILE A 133 -2.65 -9.99 16.79
N GLU A 134 -3.26 -11.00 17.40
CA GLU A 134 -3.28 -12.38 16.94
C GLU A 134 -3.90 -12.57 15.54
N GLN A 135 -5.00 -11.85 15.23
CA GLN A 135 -5.62 -11.92 13.90
C GLN A 135 -4.77 -11.23 12.81
N ARG A 136 -3.89 -10.32 13.20
CA ARG A 136 -2.99 -9.60 12.28
C ARG A 136 -1.70 -10.37 12.01
N LEU A 137 -1.21 -11.14 13.01
CA LEU A 137 -0.06 -12.03 12.87
C LEU A 137 -0.45 -13.34 12.15
N GLY A 138 -1.65 -13.88 12.41
CA GLY A 138 -2.14 -15.11 11.78
C GLY A 138 -2.45 -15.00 10.29
N ARG A 139 -2.50 -13.79 9.75
CA ARG A 139 -2.49 -13.52 8.30
C ARG A 139 -1.08 -13.37 7.75
N ALA A 140 -0.14 -14.20 8.16
CA ALA A 140 1.01 -14.59 7.33
C ALA A 140 0.48 -15.34 6.09
N VAL A 141 -0.57 -14.77 5.47
CA VAL A 141 -1.31 -15.31 4.36
C VAL A 141 -0.40 -15.24 3.15
N ASP A 142 0.00 -16.42 2.73
CA ASP A 142 0.17 -16.75 1.34
C ASP A 142 1.00 -15.71 0.56
N GLU A 143 2.29 -15.61 0.93
CA GLU A 143 3.27 -14.90 0.09
C GLU A 143 3.26 -15.44 -1.34
N ALA A 144 2.88 -16.70 -1.50
CA ALA A 144 2.73 -17.36 -2.80
C ALA A 144 1.65 -16.71 -3.69
N THR A 145 0.58 -16.14 -3.11
CA THR A 145 -0.52 -15.56 -3.89
C THR A 145 -0.13 -14.21 -4.52
N ALA A 146 0.71 -13.42 -3.89
CA ALA A 146 1.10 -12.10 -4.42
C ALA A 146 2.24 -12.18 -5.44
N ARG A 147 3.04 -13.26 -5.46
CA ARG A 147 4.23 -13.44 -6.30
C ARG A 147 5.01 -12.12 -6.45
N PRO A 148 5.66 -11.63 -5.38
CA PRO A 148 6.38 -10.37 -5.44
C PRO A 148 7.55 -10.48 -6.42
N ASP A 149 7.78 -9.40 -7.18
CA ASP A 149 8.93 -9.30 -8.08
C ASP A 149 10.20 -8.93 -7.28
N VAL A 150 10.02 -8.15 -6.21
CA VAL A 150 11.09 -7.79 -5.28
C VAL A 150 10.60 -7.87 -3.84
N THR A 151 11.45 -8.36 -2.94
CA THR A 151 11.22 -8.34 -1.49
C THR A 151 12.26 -7.45 -0.80
N ILE A 152 11.77 -6.55 0.07
CA ILE A 152 12.59 -5.71 0.94
C ILE A 152 12.36 -6.15 2.38
N LEU A 153 13.40 -6.66 3.03
CA LEU A 153 13.43 -6.97 4.46
C LEU A 153 13.72 -5.66 5.22
N ASN A 154 12.66 -5.06 5.78
CA ASN A 154 12.75 -3.75 6.43
C ASN A 154 13.15 -3.89 7.91
N VAL A 155 14.44 -4.05 8.16
CA VAL A 155 15.07 -4.06 9.48
C VAL A 155 16.22 -3.06 9.51
N GLY A 156 16.46 -2.42 10.65
CA GLY A 156 17.49 -1.40 10.79
C GLY A 156 17.10 -0.06 10.20
N ASN A 157 17.98 0.56 9.39
CA ASN A 157 17.78 1.91 8.86
C ASN A 157 16.76 1.92 7.70
N ALA A 158 15.62 2.57 7.91
CA ALA A 158 14.55 2.67 6.93
C ALA A 158 14.97 3.50 5.68
N GLU A 159 15.89 4.46 5.81
CA GLU A 159 16.35 5.29 4.70
C GLU A 159 17.08 4.45 3.64
N VAL A 160 17.91 3.50 4.05
CA VAL A 160 18.59 2.57 3.13
C VAL A 160 17.59 1.74 2.32
N HIS A 161 16.51 1.30 2.97
CA HIS A 161 15.45 0.52 2.30
C HIS A 161 14.59 1.41 1.39
N ALA A 162 14.37 2.66 1.77
CA ALA A 162 13.69 3.64 0.93
C ALA A 162 14.51 3.99 -0.32
N GLU A 163 15.83 4.15 -0.21
CA GLU A 163 16.71 4.36 -1.37
C GLU A 163 16.68 3.16 -2.33
N ARG A 164 16.65 1.93 -1.80
CA ARG A 164 16.47 0.73 -2.62
C ARG A 164 15.13 0.74 -3.33
N MET A 165 14.05 1.13 -2.64
CA MET A 165 12.72 1.25 -3.23
C MET A 165 12.68 2.32 -4.32
N VAL A 166 13.33 3.47 -4.13
CA VAL A 166 13.44 4.54 -5.14
C VAL A 166 14.12 4.04 -6.41
N ARG A 167 15.20 3.25 -6.30
CA ARG A 167 15.85 2.65 -7.48
C ARG A 167 14.88 1.76 -8.25
N ILE A 168 14.15 0.87 -7.56
CA ILE A 168 13.16 -0.01 -8.20
C ILE A 168 12.07 0.80 -8.90
N ILE A 169 11.58 1.90 -8.27
CA ILE A 169 10.54 2.77 -8.85
C ILE A 169 11.05 3.46 -10.14
N LYS A 170 12.32 3.85 -10.19
CA LYS A 170 12.91 4.52 -11.36
C LYS A 170 13.26 3.58 -12.51
N ASP A 171 13.44 2.30 -12.21
CA ASP A 171 13.76 1.25 -13.17
C ASP A 171 12.49 0.55 -13.70
N ALA A 172 11.29 0.89 -13.16
CA ALA A 172 9.99 0.33 -13.52
C ALA A 172 9.31 1.14 -14.70
#